data_34640a72bebb8587267522589f887e59
#
_entry.id   34640a72bebb8587267522589f887e59
#
_cell.length_a   1.000
_cell.length_b   1.000
_cell.length_c   1.000
_cell.angle_alpha   90.00
_cell.angle_beta   90.00
_cell.angle_gamma   90.00
#
_symmetry.space_group_name_H-M   'P 1'
#
loop_
_entity.id
_entity.type
_entity.pdbx_description
1 polymer ?
#
loop_
_entity_poly.entity_id
_entity_poly.type
_entity_poly.pdbx_seq_one_letter_code
_entity_poly.pdbx_strand_id
1 'polypeptide(L)'
;MHQLWPNANYFAKDLVKEVIEPNVALALSAYKLNGFKFDRIILGTIPPRIGGVKVYDKNVTRNEIIMDLDLFYTSDCDINFQLAGVRGGLKHFQIHGMVRVVMKPLITKMPLVGGLQIFFLNNPTIDFNLVGIADFLDMPGLSDMLRKVIVEQIGAIMVLPNKLPITISDTVLASALKMPEPEVIV
;
A
#
# COMPACT_ATOMS: atom_id res chain seq x y z
N MET A 1 -11.26 1.95 13.96
CA MET A 1 -10.57 1.08 12.99
C MET A 1 -11.27 -0.25 12.72
N HIS A 2 -11.74 -0.98 13.75
CA HIS A 2 -12.41 -2.29 13.54
C HIS A 2 -13.63 -2.25 12.61
N GLN A 3 -14.42 -1.17 12.64
CA GLN A 3 -15.59 -1.03 11.78
C GLN A 3 -15.27 -0.71 10.32
N LEU A 4 -14.14 -0.05 10.08
CA LEU A 4 -13.70 0.33 8.73
C LEU A 4 -12.84 -0.74 8.07
N TRP A 5 -12.24 -1.63 8.87
CA TRP A 5 -11.27 -2.60 8.39
C TRP A 5 -11.82 -3.56 7.31
N PRO A 6 -13.05 -4.08 7.40
CA PRO A 6 -13.56 -4.94 6.33
C PRO A 6 -13.56 -4.25 4.96
N ASN A 7 -13.96 -2.98 4.88
CA ASN A 7 -13.97 -2.23 3.63
C ASN A 7 -12.54 -1.88 3.16
N ALA A 8 -11.68 -1.47 4.07
CA ALA A 8 -10.28 -1.21 3.78
C ALA A 8 -9.56 -2.49 3.32
N ASN A 9 -9.91 -3.63 3.88
CA ASN A 9 -9.38 -4.94 3.51
C ASN A 9 -9.74 -5.30 2.05
N TYR A 10 -10.98 -5.06 1.62
CA TYR A 10 -11.35 -5.25 0.21
C TYR A 10 -10.53 -4.37 -0.72
N PHE A 11 -10.42 -3.09 -0.41
CA PHE A 11 -9.61 -2.16 -1.20
C PHE A 11 -8.13 -2.59 -1.27
N ALA A 12 -7.55 -2.97 -0.15
CA ALA A 12 -6.16 -3.43 -0.10
C ALA A 12 -5.95 -4.73 -0.88
N LYS A 13 -6.90 -5.65 -0.83
CA LYS A 13 -6.87 -6.88 -1.61
C LYS A 13 -6.89 -6.60 -3.11
N ASP A 14 -7.77 -5.71 -3.56
CA ASP A 14 -7.85 -5.31 -4.96
C ASP A 14 -6.54 -4.62 -5.40
N LEU A 15 -5.97 -3.75 -4.56
CA LEU A 15 -4.70 -3.11 -4.82
C LEU A 15 -3.56 -4.14 -5.00
N VAL A 16 -3.50 -5.13 -4.13
CA VAL A 16 -2.51 -6.22 -4.23
C VAL A 16 -2.68 -6.98 -5.54
N LYS A 17 -3.91 -7.32 -5.88
CA LYS A 17 -4.20 -8.13 -7.08
C LYS A 17 -4.02 -7.35 -8.37
N GLU A 18 -4.46 -6.10 -8.42
CA GLU A 18 -4.50 -5.32 -9.66
C GLU A 18 -3.23 -4.52 -9.92
N VAL A 19 -2.51 -4.14 -8.88
CA VAL A 19 -1.33 -3.27 -9.00
C VAL A 19 -0.05 -4.00 -8.63
N ILE A 20 0.00 -4.65 -7.46
CA ILE A 20 1.23 -5.28 -6.98
C ILE A 20 1.56 -6.53 -7.80
N GLU A 21 0.60 -7.41 -8.03
CA GLU A 21 0.83 -8.66 -8.77
C GLU A 21 1.44 -8.43 -10.17
N PRO A 22 0.90 -7.57 -11.05
CA PRO A 22 1.48 -7.36 -12.36
C PRO A 22 2.90 -6.78 -12.30
N ASN A 23 3.14 -5.87 -11.39
CA ASN A 23 4.44 -5.22 -11.23
C ASN A 23 5.51 -6.18 -10.68
N VAL A 24 5.14 -7.02 -9.73
CA VAL A 24 6.03 -8.07 -9.21
C VAL A 24 6.30 -9.11 -10.29
N ALA A 25 5.28 -9.53 -11.03
CA ALA A 25 5.43 -10.47 -12.13
C ALA A 25 6.40 -9.94 -13.20
N LEU A 26 6.26 -8.67 -13.57
CA LEU A 26 7.14 -8.01 -14.53
C LEU A 26 8.60 -7.92 -14.02
N ALA A 27 8.79 -7.53 -12.77
CA ALA A 27 10.11 -7.44 -12.16
C ALA A 27 10.79 -8.81 -12.06
N LEU A 28 10.06 -9.86 -11.71
CA LEU A 28 10.58 -11.22 -11.63
C LEU A 28 10.89 -11.83 -13.01
N SER A 29 10.14 -11.45 -14.04
CA SER A 29 10.39 -11.91 -15.40
C SER A 29 11.76 -11.46 -15.94
N ALA A 30 12.27 -10.32 -15.48
CA ALA A 30 13.62 -9.85 -15.79
C ALA A 30 14.72 -10.81 -15.28
N TYR A 31 14.43 -11.58 -14.23
CA TYR A 31 15.29 -12.62 -13.69
C TYR A 31 14.95 -14.02 -14.23
N LYS A 32 14.19 -14.11 -15.31
CA LYS A 32 13.69 -15.36 -15.91
C LYS A 32 12.80 -16.18 -15.00
N LEU A 33 12.19 -15.56 -14.01
CA LEU A 33 11.19 -16.15 -13.12
C LEU A 33 9.80 -15.70 -13.57
N ASN A 34 9.16 -16.55 -14.36
CA ASN A 34 7.88 -16.24 -14.99
C ASN A 34 6.70 -16.88 -14.22
N GLY A 35 5.51 -16.34 -14.46
CA GLY A 35 4.28 -16.91 -13.95
C GLY A 35 3.98 -16.57 -12.50
N PHE A 36 4.50 -15.44 -11.99
CA PHE A 36 4.10 -14.96 -10.68
C PHE A 36 2.62 -14.59 -10.66
N LYS A 37 1.88 -15.19 -9.74
CA LYS A 37 0.45 -14.95 -9.55
C LYS A 37 0.05 -15.21 -8.11
N PHE A 38 -0.78 -14.34 -7.55
CA PHE A 38 -1.44 -14.60 -6.29
C PHE A 38 -2.64 -15.54 -6.49
N ASP A 39 -2.64 -16.68 -5.84
CA ASP A 39 -3.76 -17.63 -5.86
C ASP A 39 -4.83 -17.26 -4.84
N ARG A 40 -4.40 -16.89 -3.64
CA ARG A 40 -5.27 -16.59 -2.52
C ARG A 40 -4.70 -15.42 -1.74
N ILE A 41 -5.53 -14.42 -1.50
CA ILE A 41 -5.18 -13.22 -0.74
C ILE A 41 -6.14 -13.10 0.43
N ILE A 42 -5.67 -13.42 1.63
CA ILE A 42 -6.35 -13.15 2.89
C ILE A 42 -5.48 -12.20 3.67
N LEU A 43 -5.91 -10.95 3.83
CA LEU A 43 -5.15 -9.94 4.57
C LEU A 43 -5.35 -10.06 6.08
N GLY A 44 -6.33 -10.88 6.50
CA GLY A 44 -6.59 -11.14 7.90
C GLY A 44 -7.58 -10.18 8.54
N THR A 45 -7.74 -10.33 9.85
CA THR A 45 -8.77 -9.63 10.63
C THR A 45 -8.19 -8.53 11.51
N ILE A 46 -6.88 -8.49 11.69
CA ILE A 46 -6.21 -7.51 12.54
C ILE A 46 -6.07 -6.18 11.79
N PRO A 47 -6.73 -5.09 12.25
CA PRO A 47 -6.58 -3.79 11.62
C PRO A 47 -5.24 -3.14 11.97
N PRO A 48 -4.78 -2.19 11.15
CA PRO A 48 -3.64 -1.35 11.50
C PRO A 48 -3.88 -0.56 12.80
N ARG A 49 -2.82 -0.36 13.56
CA ARG A 49 -2.82 0.53 14.73
C ARG A 49 -2.22 1.87 14.35
N ILE A 50 -2.81 2.91 14.88
CA ILE A 50 -2.32 4.28 14.72
C ILE A 50 -1.76 4.73 16.06
N GLY A 51 -0.49 5.14 16.05
CA GLY A 51 0.17 5.76 17.18
C GLY A 51 -0.11 7.26 17.26
N GLY A 52 0.93 8.08 17.37
CA GLY A 52 0.79 9.53 17.40
C GLY A 52 0.11 10.09 16.14
N VAL A 53 -0.77 11.07 16.32
CA VAL A 53 -1.45 11.78 15.23
C VAL A 53 -1.12 13.25 15.33
N LYS A 54 -0.63 13.84 14.24
CA LYS A 54 -0.41 15.27 14.12
C LYS A 54 -1.25 15.83 13.00
N VAL A 55 -2.12 16.77 13.32
CA VAL A 55 -2.94 17.49 12.35
C VAL A 55 -2.29 18.85 12.07
N TYR A 56 -2.16 19.21 10.81
CA TYR A 56 -1.62 20.49 10.39
C TYR A 56 -2.75 21.48 10.18
N ASP A 57 -2.71 22.58 10.91
CA ASP A 57 -3.65 23.71 10.82
C ASP A 57 -3.02 24.97 10.24
N LYS A 58 -1.69 24.96 10.08
CA LYS A 58 -0.92 26.08 9.53
C LYS A 58 -0.18 25.67 8.26
N ASN A 59 -0.01 26.61 7.35
CA ASN A 59 0.70 26.37 6.08
C ASN A 59 0.06 25.29 5.19
N VAL A 60 -1.25 25.09 5.33
CA VAL A 60 -2.05 24.25 4.45
C VAL A 60 -3.02 25.12 3.66
N THR A 61 -3.41 24.65 2.48
CA THR A 61 -4.43 25.34 1.68
C THR A 61 -5.79 25.23 2.40
N ARG A 62 -6.70 26.18 2.12
CA ARG A 62 -8.04 26.17 2.75
C ARG A 62 -8.90 24.98 2.34
N ASN A 63 -8.47 24.23 1.32
CA ASN A 63 -9.26 23.16 0.72
C ASN A 63 -8.70 21.77 1.01
N GLU A 64 -7.86 21.65 2.01
CA GLU A 64 -7.25 20.38 2.38
C GLU A 64 -7.03 20.24 3.89
N ILE A 65 -6.97 19.00 4.35
CA ILE A 65 -6.54 18.62 5.70
C ILE A 65 -5.36 17.69 5.55
N ILE A 66 -4.28 17.97 6.29
CA ILE A 66 -3.08 17.14 6.31
C ILE A 66 -2.90 16.56 7.70
N MET A 67 -2.71 15.25 7.76
CA MET A 67 -2.41 14.53 9.01
C MET A 67 -1.20 13.64 8.83
N ASP A 68 -0.33 13.63 9.83
CA ASP A 68 0.74 12.64 9.95
C ASP A 68 0.38 11.63 11.03
N LEU A 69 0.53 10.36 10.70
CA LEU A 69 0.19 9.23 11.56
C LEU A 69 1.39 8.32 11.70
N ASP A 70 1.59 7.78 12.89
CA ASP A 70 2.51 6.67 13.11
C ASP A 70 1.73 5.37 12.91
N LEU A 71 2.02 4.65 11.82
CA LEU A 71 1.29 3.46 11.42
C LEU A 71 2.04 2.20 11.83
N PHE A 72 1.34 1.30 12.52
CA PHE A 72 1.79 -0.03 12.87
C PHE A 72 0.79 -1.06 12.34
N TYR A 73 1.20 -1.89 11.44
CA TYR A 73 0.39 -2.97 10.94
C TYR A 73 1.13 -4.29 11.10
N THR A 74 0.58 -5.16 11.92
CA THR A 74 1.06 -6.54 12.11
C THR A 74 -0.11 -7.46 11.77
N SER A 75 -0.05 -8.07 10.61
CA SER A 75 -1.18 -8.82 10.08
C SER A 75 -1.15 -10.30 10.46
N ASP A 76 -2.33 -10.89 10.50
CA ASP A 76 -2.57 -12.33 10.47
C ASP A 76 -2.86 -12.81 9.04
N CYS A 77 -2.15 -12.27 8.06
CA CYS A 77 -2.38 -12.56 6.65
C CYS A 77 -2.01 -13.99 6.27
N ASP A 78 -2.74 -14.50 5.28
CA ASP A 78 -2.45 -15.77 4.61
C ASP A 78 -2.58 -15.56 3.12
N ILE A 79 -1.43 -15.36 2.47
CA ILE A 79 -1.36 -15.05 1.04
C ILE A 79 -0.59 -16.18 0.37
N ASN A 80 -1.21 -16.82 -0.62
CA ASN A 80 -0.59 -17.86 -1.43
C ASN A 80 -0.28 -17.32 -2.82
N PHE A 81 0.86 -17.70 -3.36
CA PHE A 81 1.29 -17.34 -4.69
C PHE A 81 1.90 -18.53 -5.44
N GLN A 82 1.96 -18.39 -6.75
CA GLN A 82 2.71 -19.29 -7.63
C GLN A 82 3.85 -18.52 -8.30
N LEU A 83 4.96 -19.18 -8.48
CA LEU A 83 6.12 -18.65 -9.21
C LEU A 83 6.85 -19.81 -9.88
N ALA A 84 7.04 -19.72 -11.20
CA ALA A 84 7.75 -20.74 -11.98
C ALA A 84 7.20 -22.18 -11.77
N GLY A 85 5.87 -22.32 -11.58
CA GLY A 85 5.21 -23.60 -11.35
C GLY A 85 5.26 -24.13 -9.91
N VAL A 86 5.91 -23.40 -9.00
CA VAL A 86 6.01 -23.76 -7.58
C VAL A 86 5.11 -22.85 -6.75
N ARG A 87 4.53 -23.41 -5.70
CA ARG A 87 3.65 -22.67 -4.77
C ARG A 87 4.42 -22.24 -3.54
N GLY A 88 4.16 -21.01 -3.13
CA GLY A 88 4.67 -20.43 -1.90
C GLY A 88 3.59 -19.68 -1.15
N GLY A 89 3.91 -19.26 0.05
CA GLY A 89 3.04 -18.44 0.88
C GLY A 89 3.79 -17.28 1.52
N LEU A 90 3.04 -16.22 1.81
CA LEU A 90 3.50 -15.06 2.55
C LEU A 90 2.62 -14.90 3.78
N LYS A 91 3.26 -14.86 4.95
CA LYS A 91 2.59 -14.76 6.24
C LYS A 91 3.25 -13.70 7.11
N HIS A 92 2.52 -13.27 8.15
CA HIS A 92 3.01 -12.35 9.17
C HIS A 92 3.57 -11.05 8.58
N PHE A 93 2.85 -10.49 7.61
CA PHE A 93 3.24 -9.22 7.02
C PHE A 93 3.17 -8.10 8.06
N GLN A 94 4.25 -7.33 8.17
CA GLN A 94 4.37 -6.23 9.10
C GLN A 94 4.85 -4.99 8.34
N ILE A 95 4.24 -3.86 8.63
CA ILE A 95 4.69 -2.57 8.12
C ILE A 95 4.59 -1.52 9.23
N HIS A 96 5.65 -0.74 9.37
CA HIS A 96 5.71 0.37 10.31
C HIS A 96 6.34 1.58 9.63
N GLY A 97 5.74 2.72 9.81
CA GLY A 97 6.28 3.97 9.28
C GLY A 97 5.39 5.17 9.53
N MET A 98 5.92 6.34 9.24
CA MET A 98 5.20 7.59 9.28
C MET A 98 4.43 7.80 7.98
N VAL A 99 3.11 7.88 8.09
CA VAL A 99 2.19 8.03 6.97
C VAL A 99 1.60 9.43 6.99
N ARG A 100 1.61 10.10 5.85
CA ARG A 100 0.86 11.33 5.63
C ARG A 100 -0.43 11.03 4.89
N VAL A 101 -1.53 11.55 5.43
CA VAL A 101 -2.84 11.52 4.80
C VAL A 101 -3.24 12.94 4.45
N VAL A 102 -3.47 13.18 3.16
CA VAL A 102 -3.97 14.46 2.65
C VAL A 102 -5.39 14.26 2.19
N MET A 103 -6.33 14.96 2.81
CA MET A 103 -7.76 14.95 2.47
C MET A 103 -8.06 16.17 1.62
N LYS A 104 -8.39 15.96 0.34
CA LYS A 104 -8.72 17.02 -0.61
C LYS A 104 -9.47 16.51 -1.85
N PRO A 105 -10.23 17.37 -2.53
CA PRO A 105 -10.65 18.70 -2.05
C PRO A 105 -11.70 18.57 -0.93
N LEU A 106 -11.79 19.59 -0.10
CA LEU A 106 -12.89 19.73 0.85
C LEU A 106 -14.13 20.17 0.10
N ILE A 107 -15.25 19.52 0.32
CA ILE A 107 -16.53 19.76 -0.35
C ILE A 107 -17.61 20.12 0.67
N THR A 108 -18.61 20.88 0.24
CA THR A 108 -19.68 21.37 1.12
C THR A 108 -20.80 20.34 1.38
N LYS A 109 -20.78 19.24 0.64
CA LYS A 109 -21.76 18.14 0.79
C LYS A 109 -21.08 16.94 1.44
N MET A 110 -21.85 16.10 2.13
CA MET A 110 -21.32 14.84 2.62
C MET A 110 -20.80 13.99 1.44
N PRO A 111 -19.64 13.37 1.57
CA PRO A 111 -18.83 13.12 2.79
C PRO A 111 -17.88 14.24 3.24
N LEU A 112 -17.96 15.44 2.76
CA LEU A 112 -17.12 16.63 3.05
C LEU A 112 -15.71 16.58 2.47
N VAL A 113 -15.22 15.42 2.11
CA VAL A 113 -13.91 15.20 1.50
C VAL A 113 -14.09 14.46 0.18
N GLY A 114 -13.50 14.97 -0.88
CA GLY A 114 -13.60 14.35 -2.22
C GLY A 114 -12.69 13.16 -2.41
N GLY A 115 -11.54 13.13 -1.72
CA GLY A 115 -10.59 12.05 -1.83
C GLY A 115 -9.46 12.14 -0.81
N LEU A 116 -8.64 11.11 -0.82
CA LEU A 116 -7.45 10.99 0.02
C LEU A 116 -6.22 10.77 -0.84
N GLN A 117 -5.09 11.30 -0.37
CA GLN A 117 -3.76 10.85 -0.79
C GLN A 117 -3.07 10.27 0.42
N ILE A 118 -2.54 9.05 0.30
CA ILE A 118 -1.84 8.35 1.38
C ILE A 118 -0.44 8.01 0.90
N PHE A 119 0.55 8.33 1.70
CA PHE A 119 1.94 8.00 1.38
C PHE A 119 2.83 7.99 2.62
N PHE A 120 3.87 7.19 2.56
CA PHE A 120 4.92 7.20 3.58
C PHE A 120 5.88 8.36 3.32
N LEU A 121 6.24 9.08 4.37
CA LEU A 121 7.21 10.18 4.29
C LEU A 121 8.63 9.68 4.04
N ASN A 122 8.96 8.52 4.59
CA ASN A 122 10.23 7.82 4.43
C ASN A 122 9.96 6.34 4.17
N ASN A 123 10.97 5.61 3.76
CA ASN A 123 10.84 4.17 3.58
C ASN A 123 10.34 3.50 4.87
N PRO A 124 9.20 2.81 4.83
CA PRO A 124 8.72 2.07 5.99
C PRO A 124 9.58 0.83 6.26
N THR A 125 9.54 0.37 7.49
CA THR A 125 10.05 -0.95 7.84
C THR A 125 9.03 -1.99 7.42
N ILE A 126 9.43 -2.93 6.55
CA ILE A 126 8.56 -4.00 6.04
C ILE A 126 9.22 -5.34 6.34
N ASP A 127 8.47 -6.23 6.93
CA ASP A 127 8.90 -7.62 7.17
C ASP A 127 7.76 -8.60 6.92
N PHE A 128 8.10 -9.82 6.53
CA PHE A 128 7.17 -10.91 6.32
C PHE A 128 7.91 -12.25 6.26
N ASN A 129 7.19 -13.34 6.44
CA ASN A 129 7.71 -14.69 6.32
C ASN A 129 7.27 -15.32 5.01
N LEU A 130 8.23 -15.90 4.30
CA LEU A 130 7.97 -16.75 3.14
C LEU A 130 7.92 -18.22 3.61
N VAL A 131 6.87 -18.92 3.24
CA VAL A 131 6.62 -20.30 3.63
C VAL A 131 6.29 -21.15 2.40
N GLY A 132 6.46 -22.49 2.51
CA GLY A 132 6.13 -23.41 1.42
C GLY A 132 7.02 -23.30 0.18
N ILE A 133 8.17 -22.68 0.31
CA ILE A 133 9.15 -22.51 -0.78
C ILE A 133 10.29 -23.52 -0.70
N ALA A 134 10.03 -24.68 -0.13
CA ALA A 134 11.05 -25.73 0.03
C ALA A 134 11.71 -26.11 -1.31
N ASP A 135 10.92 -26.14 -2.38
CA ASP A 135 11.42 -26.42 -3.73
C ASP A 135 12.29 -25.30 -4.31
N PHE A 136 12.26 -24.11 -3.71
CA PHE A 136 13.15 -22.99 -4.04
C PHE A 136 14.43 -22.96 -3.22
N LEU A 137 14.59 -23.85 -2.20
CA LEU A 137 15.79 -23.91 -1.38
C LEU A 137 17.03 -24.27 -2.21
N ASP A 138 16.84 -24.93 -3.35
CA ASP A 138 17.90 -25.23 -4.31
C ASP A 138 18.32 -24.01 -5.14
N MET A 139 17.62 -22.88 -5.02
CA MET A 139 17.95 -21.61 -5.66
C MET A 139 18.48 -20.59 -4.63
N PRO A 140 19.78 -20.50 -4.41
CA PRO A 140 20.34 -19.55 -3.45
C PRO A 140 19.92 -18.11 -3.76
N GLY A 141 19.47 -17.37 -2.74
CA GLY A 141 19.13 -15.95 -2.87
C GLY A 141 17.72 -15.66 -3.43
N LEU A 142 16.93 -16.67 -3.81
CA LEU A 142 15.58 -16.45 -4.35
C LEU A 142 14.66 -15.78 -3.33
N SER A 143 14.70 -16.23 -2.07
CA SER A 143 13.89 -15.64 -0.98
C SER A 143 14.23 -14.16 -0.78
N ASP A 144 15.52 -13.81 -0.77
CA ASP A 144 15.97 -12.43 -0.61
C ASP A 144 15.59 -11.56 -1.81
N MET A 145 15.69 -12.11 -3.02
CA MET A 145 15.29 -11.41 -4.24
C MET A 145 13.79 -11.16 -4.26
N LEU A 146 12.97 -12.16 -3.92
CA LEU A 146 11.51 -12.02 -3.87
C LEU A 146 11.09 -10.98 -2.82
N ARG A 147 11.72 -11.01 -1.64
CA ARG A 147 11.53 -10.00 -0.59
C ARG A 147 11.86 -8.61 -1.10
N LYS A 148 13.01 -8.44 -1.73
CA LYS A 148 13.44 -7.16 -2.30
C LYS A 148 12.45 -6.63 -3.33
N VAL A 149 12.01 -7.45 -4.27
CA VAL A 149 11.05 -7.06 -5.30
C VAL A 149 9.72 -6.63 -4.68
N ILE A 150 9.18 -7.36 -3.72
CA ILE A 150 7.92 -7.00 -3.05
C ILE A 150 8.04 -5.66 -2.33
N VAL A 151 9.11 -5.45 -1.57
CA VAL A 151 9.36 -4.18 -0.86
C VAL A 151 9.50 -3.01 -1.83
N GLU A 152 10.22 -3.19 -2.93
CA GLU A 152 10.38 -2.17 -3.97
C GLU A 152 9.04 -1.80 -4.62
N GLN A 153 8.16 -2.77 -4.87
CA GLN A 153 6.86 -2.49 -5.47
C GLN A 153 5.93 -1.75 -4.51
N ILE A 154 5.97 -2.05 -3.22
CA ILE A 154 5.23 -1.28 -2.21
C ILE A 154 5.77 0.16 -2.17
N GLY A 155 7.07 0.35 -2.20
CA GLY A 155 7.69 1.67 -2.24
C GLY A 155 7.30 2.49 -3.47
N ALA A 156 7.21 1.85 -4.62
CA ALA A 156 6.83 2.48 -5.88
C ALA A 156 5.37 3.01 -5.88
N ILE A 157 4.54 2.53 -4.97
CA ILE A 157 3.13 2.93 -4.88
C ILE A 157 2.91 3.97 -3.78
N MET A 158 3.55 3.81 -2.63
CA MET A 158 3.17 4.51 -1.39
C MET A 158 4.29 5.30 -0.73
N VAL A 159 5.52 5.25 -1.22
CA VAL A 159 6.63 6.01 -0.64
C VAL A 159 6.92 7.22 -1.51
N LEU A 160 7.10 8.40 -0.90
CA LEU A 160 7.41 9.63 -1.63
C LEU A 160 8.55 9.43 -2.64
N PRO A 161 8.42 9.97 -3.86
CA PRO A 161 7.41 10.92 -4.36
C PRO A 161 6.07 10.30 -4.77
N ASN A 162 5.90 8.99 -4.62
CA ASN A 162 4.70 8.27 -4.99
C ASN A 162 3.61 8.44 -3.94
N LYS A 163 2.38 8.62 -4.38
CA LYS A 163 1.21 8.82 -3.52
C LYS A 163 0.08 7.92 -3.99
N LEU A 164 -0.58 7.25 -3.05
CA LEU A 164 -1.75 6.42 -3.33
C LEU A 164 -3.02 7.29 -3.26
N PRO A 165 -3.68 7.57 -4.39
CA PRO A 165 -4.93 8.32 -4.38
C PRO A 165 -6.12 7.39 -4.10
N ILE A 166 -7.05 7.85 -3.27
CA ILE A 166 -8.31 7.18 -2.98
C ILE A 166 -9.44 8.18 -3.22
N THR A 167 -10.32 7.87 -4.18
CA THR A 167 -11.50 8.70 -4.46
C THR A 167 -12.63 8.29 -3.52
N ILE A 168 -13.19 9.27 -2.80
CA ILE A 168 -14.32 9.05 -1.87
C ILE A 168 -15.63 9.49 -2.54
N SER A 169 -15.58 10.54 -3.34
CA SER A 169 -16.76 11.09 -4.02
C SER A 169 -16.57 11.05 -5.53
N ASP A 170 -17.58 10.57 -6.24
CA ASP A 170 -17.60 10.50 -7.71
C ASP A 170 -17.55 11.89 -8.39
N THR A 171 -17.77 12.96 -7.62
CA THR A 171 -17.65 14.33 -8.12
C THR A 171 -16.20 14.78 -8.30
N VAL A 172 -15.23 14.00 -7.82
CA VAL A 172 -13.79 14.28 -7.90
C VAL A 172 -13.14 13.27 -8.83
N LEU A 173 -12.51 13.77 -9.88
CA LEU A 173 -11.72 12.92 -10.78
C LEU A 173 -10.46 12.44 -10.05
N ALA A 174 -10.20 11.14 -10.11
CA ALA A 174 -9.00 10.54 -9.49
C ALA A 174 -7.69 11.16 -10.01
N SER A 175 -7.69 11.67 -11.24
CA SER A 175 -6.57 12.40 -11.83
C SER A 175 -6.24 13.69 -11.07
N ALA A 176 -7.24 14.37 -10.51
CA ALA A 176 -7.04 15.60 -9.75
C ALA A 176 -6.26 15.37 -8.45
N LEU A 177 -6.36 14.16 -7.89
CA LEU A 177 -5.61 13.75 -6.69
C LEU A 177 -4.14 13.49 -6.97
N LYS A 178 -3.79 13.22 -8.22
CA LYS A 178 -2.41 12.93 -8.64
C LYS A 178 -1.67 14.19 -9.11
N MET A 179 -2.38 15.25 -9.44
CA MET A 179 -1.75 16.49 -9.91
C MET A 179 -0.99 17.17 -8.77
N PRO A 180 0.21 17.70 -9.05
CA PRO A 180 0.87 18.62 -8.13
C PRO A 180 -0.05 19.83 -7.92
N GLU A 181 -0.03 20.36 -6.70
CA GLU A 181 -0.79 21.57 -6.41
C GLU A 181 -0.27 22.73 -7.28
N PRO A 182 -1.16 23.54 -7.87
CA PRO A 182 -0.73 24.76 -8.49
C PRO A 182 -0.06 25.62 -7.42
N GLU A 183 1.16 26.05 -7.67
CA GLU A 183 1.83 27.03 -6.80
C GLU A 183 0.92 28.24 -6.69
N VAL A 184 0.42 28.50 -5.49
CA VAL A 184 -0.30 29.74 -5.22
C VAL A 184 0.76 30.83 -5.14
N ILE A 185 0.95 31.56 -6.22
CA ILE A 185 1.74 32.78 -6.22
C ILE A 185 0.94 33.82 -5.44
N VAL A 186 1.40 34.06 -4.24
CA VAL A 186 0.85 35.14 -3.40
C VAL A 186 1.50 36.46 -3.79
#